data_dbcd5e4affb23ccb13f6da54a9ae6b54
#
_entry.id   dbcd5e4affb23ccb13f6da54a9ae6b54
#
_cell.length_a   1.000
_cell.length_b   1.000
_cell.length_c   1.000
_cell.angle_alpha   90.00
_cell.angle_beta   90.00
_cell.angle_gamma   90.00
#
_symmetry.space_group_name_H-M   'P 1'
#
loop_
_entity.id
_entity.type
_entity.pdbx_description
1 polymer ?
#
loop_
_entity_poly.entity_id
_entity_poly.type
_entity_poly.pdbx_seq_one_letter_code
_entity_poly.pdbx_strand_id
1 'polypeptide(L)'
;MMDQQNVTQMEVPSLRKIVAATVAALILAGVILVTVVLPAEYGIDPLGTGKALGLGDLARATEPAPANAAKETPAAAGEVASIAPVLEPAVNGEAPKVRGAFIAQPGRYQIDSREMTLAPGEGMEIKYDMKKGAGLVFSWTASAKLAFEFHGDPDVKPAGKEGTDYFESYELDDKTGKDQSHATFVAPSTGIHGWFWENKTDKDVTLKLVSAGFYDWIMQNRKDKQTALKPMDPYALPGHPKIPDEPFR
;
A
#
# COMPACT_ATOMS: atom_id res chain seq x y z
N MET A 1 -29.28 -16.35 -62.97
CA MET A 1 -28.68 -17.35 -62.09
C MET A 1 -28.60 -16.73 -60.72
N MET A 2 -29.57 -17.10 -59.88
CA MET A 2 -29.61 -16.64 -58.46
C MET A 2 -28.86 -17.65 -57.60
N ASP A 3 -27.87 -17.15 -56.91
CA ASP A 3 -27.03 -17.88 -55.99
C ASP A 3 -27.89 -18.15 -54.69
N GLN A 4 -28.19 -19.42 -54.45
CA GLN A 4 -28.87 -19.83 -53.23
C GLN A 4 -27.87 -19.85 -52.07
N GLN A 5 -27.97 -18.83 -51.20
CA GLN A 5 -27.22 -18.81 -49.95
C GLN A 5 -27.66 -20.00 -49.09
N ASN A 6 -26.69 -20.85 -48.84
CA ASN A 6 -26.78 -22.03 -47.96
C ASN A 6 -26.92 -21.54 -46.50
N VAL A 7 -28.16 -21.40 -46.02
CA VAL A 7 -28.45 -21.09 -44.60
C VAL A 7 -28.19 -22.36 -43.80
N THR A 8 -27.06 -22.42 -43.16
CA THR A 8 -26.69 -23.47 -42.19
C THR A 8 -27.75 -23.41 -41.06
N GLN A 9 -28.67 -24.36 -41.05
CA GLN A 9 -29.61 -24.50 -39.93
C GLN A 9 -28.80 -24.88 -38.68
N MET A 10 -28.75 -23.98 -37.68
CA MET A 10 -28.25 -24.32 -36.37
C MET A 10 -29.14 -25.35 -35.72
N GLU A 11 -28.66 -26.59 -35.57
CA GLU A 11 -29.36 -27.63 -34.85
C GLU A 11 -29.53 -27.22 -33.37
N VAL A 12 -30.75 -27.03 -32.93
CA VAL A 12 -31.09 -26.77 -31.52
C VAL A 12 -30.80 -28.04 -30.71
N PRO A 13 -29.90 -27.99 -29.69
CA PRO A 13 -29.56 -29.16 -28.91
C PRO A 13 -30.80 -29.73 -28.18
N SER A 14 -30.91 -31.05 -28.17
CA SER A 14 -32.00 -31.72 -27.47
C SER A 14 -31.99 -31.43 -25.96
N LEU A 15 -33.18 -31.41 -25.33
CA LEU A 15 -33.32 -31.15 -23.87
C LEU A 15 -32.42 -32.08 -23.03
N ARG A 16 -32.25 -33.34 -23.45
CA ARG A 16 -31.32 -34.29 -22.78
C ARG A 16 -29.89 -33.87 -22.84
N LYS A 17 -29.41 -33.29 -23.95
CA LYS A 17 -28.06 -32.79 -24.09
C LYS A 17 -27.83 -31.54 -23.22
N ILE A 18 -28.84 -30.65 -23.14
CA ILE A 18 -28.77 -29.45 -22.28
C ILE A 18 -28.72 -29.86 -20.81
N VAL A 19 -29.63 -30.77 -20.37
CA VAL A 19 -29.62 -31.25 -18.98
C VAL A 19 -28.30 -31.96 -18.62
N ALA A 20 -27.82 -32.83 -19.51
CA ALA A 20 -26.55 -33.51 -19.28
C ALA A 20 -25.35 -32.52 -19.17
N ALA A 21 -25.31 -31.49 -20.03
CA ALA A 21 -24.29 -30.45 -19.98
C ALA A 21 -24.39 -29.60 -18.70
N THR A 22 -25.59 -29.26 -18.25
CA THR A 22 -25.84 -28.54 -17.01
C THR A 22 -25.37 -29.33 -15.79
N VAL A 23 -25.72 -30.62 -15.72
CA VAL A 23 -25.29 -31.52 -14.64
C VAL A 23 -23.74 -31.64 -14.62
N ALA A 24 -23.15 -31.83 -15.78
CA ALA A 24 -21.66 -31.90 -15.89
C ALA A 24 -20.98 -30.58 -15.42
N ALA A 25 -21.56 -29.43 -15.80
CA ALA A 25 -21.05 -28.11 -15.36
C ALA A 25 -21.18 -27.91 -13.84
N LEU A 26 -22.31 -28.34 -13.23
CA LEU A 26 -22.48 -28.27 -11.77
C LEU A 26 -21.54 -29.18 -11.02
N ILE A 27 -21.26 -30.38 -11.52
CA ILE A 27 -20.26 -31.29 -10.93
C ILE A 27 -18.87 -30.65 -11.00
N LEU A 28 -18.48 -30.10 -12.16
CA LEU A 28 -17.19 -29.45 -12.32
C LEU A 28 -17.05 -28.22 -11.41
N ALA A 29 -18.09 -27.40 -11.31
CA ALA A 29 -18.12 -26.26 -10.40
C ALA A 29 -17.97 -26.69 -8.92
N GLY A 30 -18.64 -27.75 -8.52
CA GLY A 30 -18.51 -28.35 -7.17
C GLY A 30 -17.10 -28.86 -6.90
N VAL A 31 -16.46 -29.50 -7.87
CA VAL A 31 -15.06 -29.95 -7.75
C VAL A 31 -14.13 -28.76 -7.58
N ILE A 32 -14.25 -27.73 -8.41
CA ILE A 32 -13.44 -26.50 -8.30
C ILE A 32 -13.66 -25.80 -6.95
N LEU A 33 -14.92 -25.71 -6.51
CA LEU A 33 -15.25 -25.14 -5.21
C LEU A 33 -14.51 -25.84 -4.07
N VAL A 34 -14.56 -27.17 -4.02
CA VAL A 34 -13.99 -27.97 -2.93
C VAL A 34 -12.48 -28.05 -3.00
N THR A 35 -11.89 -28.13 -4.22
CA THR A 35 -10.46 -28.36 -4.40
C THR A 35 -9.64 -27.09 -4.48
N VAL A 36 -10.22 -25.94 -4.85
CA VAL A 36 -9.51 -24.70 -5.10
C VAL A 36 -10.09 -23.56 -4.25
N VAL A 37 -11.39 -23.27 -4.39
CA VAL A 37 -11.99 -22.07 -3.76
C VAL A 37 -12.03 -22.18 -2.24
N LEU A 38 -12.51 -23.30 -1.69
CA LEU A 38 -12.52 -23.49 -0.23
C LEU A 38 -11.14 -23.46 0.41
N PRO A 39 -10.10 -24.12 -0.15
CA PRO A 39 -8.75 -23.99 0.38
C PRO A 39 -8.12 -22.60 0.24
N ALA A 40 -8.38 -21.91 -0.88
CA ALA A 40 -7.76 -20.61 -1.15
C ALA A 40 -8.40 -19.45 -0.39
N GLU A 41 -9.74 -19.47 -0.25
CA GLU A 41 -10.49 -18.37 0.34
C GLU A 41 -10.83 -18.58 1.82
N TYR A 42 -11.08 -19.84 2.22
CA TYR A 42 -11.58 -20.16 3.54
C TYR A 42 -10.65 -21.06 4.38
N GLY A 43 -9.50 -21.46 3.84
CA GLY A 43 -8.57 -22.37 4.53
C GLY A 43 -9.16 -23.78 4.80
N ILE A 44 -10.31 -24.10 4.22
CA ILE A 44 -11.01 -25.38 4.40
C ILE A 44 -10.53 -26.34 3.31
N ASP A 45 -9.66 -27.28 3.66
CA ASP A 45 -9.05 -28.25 2.73
C ASP A 45 -9.42 -29.71 3.08
N PRO A 46 -10.65 -30.17 2.79
CA PRO A 46 -11.09 -31.49 3.17
C PRO A 46 -10.41 -32.61 2.40
N LEU A 47 -9.79 -32.33 1.26
CA LEU A 47 -9.15 -33.29 0.38
C LEU A 47 -7.61 -33.18 0.36
N GLY A 48 -7.03 -32.20 1.08
CA GLY A 48 -5.60 -31.96 1.08
C GLY A 48 -5.04 -31.33 -0.22
N THR A 49 -5.94 -30.94 -1.13
CA THR A 49 -5.57 -30.37 -2.44
C THR A 49 -5.01 -28.95 -2.32
N GLY A 50 -5.52 -28.16 -1.38
CA GLY A 50 -5.03 -26.82 -1.07
C GLY A 50 -3.57 -26.87 -0.60
N LYS A 51 -3.23 -27.82 0.24
CA LYS A 51 -1.85 -28.05 0.71
C LYS A 51 -0.93 -28.51 -0.44
N ALA A 52 -1.42 -29.39 -1.31
CA ALA A 52 -0.65 -29.90 -2.44
C ALA A 52 -0.38 -28.82 -3.50
N LEU A 53 -1.29 -27.84 -3.65
CA LEU A 53 -1.19 -26.73 -4.60
C LEU A 53 -0.61 -25.45 -3.99
N GLY A 54 -0.22 -25.45 -2.69
CA GLY A 54 0.32 -24.27 -2.00
C GLY A 54 -0.72 -23.17 -1.74
N LEU A 55 -2.02 -23.46 -1.77
CA LEU A 55 -3.10 -22.48 -1.62
C LEU A 55 -3.35 -22.08 -0.15
N GLY A 56 -2.81 -22.81 0.82
CA GLY A 56 -3.00 -22.54 2.26
C GLY A 56 -2.43 -21.20 2.73
N ASP A 57 -1.46 -20.66 2.02
CA ASP A 57 -0.87 -19.37 2.35
C ASP A 57 -1.72 -18.19 1.84
N LEU A 58 -2.56 -18.39 0.82
CA LEU A 58 -3.52 -17.38 0.36
C LEU A 58 -4.66 -17.19 1.37
N ALA A 59 -5.21 -18.26 1.92
CA ALA A 59 -6.27 -18.18 2.94
C ALA A 59 -5.80 -17.48 4.22
N ARG A 60 -4.52 -17.65 4.61
CA ARG A 60 -3.93 -16.95 5.76
C ARG A 60 -3.73 -15.46 5.54
N ALA A 61 -3.60 -15.02 4.29
CA ALA A 61 -3.48 -13.59 3.96
C ALA A 61 -4.84 -12.86 4.08
N THR A 62 -5.95 -13.59 4.09
CA THR A 62 -7.32 -13.05 4.14
C THR A 62 -7.98 -13.16 5.51
N GLU A 63 -7.43 -13.97 6.45
CA GLU A 63 -7.96 -14.06 7.82
C GLU A 63 -7.48 -12.88 8.67
N PRO A 64 -8.41 -12.20 9.42
CA PRO A 64 -7.99 -11.37 10.54
C PRO A 64 -7.33 -12.27 11.58
N ALA A 65 -6.11 -11.93 11.97
CA ALA A 65 -5.29 -12.71 12.88
C ALA A 65 -6.08 -13.18 14.12
N PRO A 66 -6.04 -14.47 14.49
CA PRO A 66 -6.76 -15.00 15.64
C PRO A 66 -6.22 -14.38 16.94
N ALA A 67 -7.14 -13.91 17.77
CA ALA A 67 -6.90 -13.20 19.03
C ALA A 67 -6.27 -14.03 20.16
N ASN A 68 -5.59 -15.14 19.89
CA ASN A 68 -4.93 -15.93 20.93
C ASN A 68 -3.80 -16.81 20.40
N ALA A 69 -2.61 -16.24 20.27
CA ALA A 69 -1.37 -17.02 20.30
C ALA A 69 -0.18 -16.16 20.80
N ALA A 70 -0.26 -15.68 22.04
CA ALA A 70 0.92 -15.26 22.76
C ALA A 70 1.47 -16.50 23.50
N LYS A 71 2.45 -17.17 22.90
CA LYS A 71 3.42 -17.98 23.62
C LYS A 71 4.80 -17.41 23.33
N GLU A 72 5.35 -16.84 24.36
CA GLU A 72 6.68 -16.23 24.40
C GLU A 72 7.76 -17.23 23.99
N THR A 73 8.64 -16.81 23.08
CA THR A 73 9.99 -17.33 22.93
C THR A 73 10.93 -16.12 22.74
N PRO A 74 12.11 -16.11 23.37
CA PRO A 74 12.85 -14.87 23.60
C PRO A 74 13.52 -14.31 22.35
N ALA A 75 13.56 -13.00 22.34
CA ALA A 75 14.10 -12.03 21.44
C ALA A 75 15.30 -12.44 20.57
N ALA A 76 15.12 -12.24 19.27
CA ALA A 76 16.20 -11.83 18.38
C ALA A 76 15.65 -10.75 17.44
N ALA A 77 16.22 -9.56 17.55
CA ALA A 77 16.25 -8.45 16.60
C ALA A 77 14.94 -8.04 15.88
N GLY A 78 14.33 -6.93 16.34
CA GLY A 78 13.67 -5.98 15.45
C GLY A 78 12.31 -6.39 14.92
N GLU A 79 11.40 -6.85 15.78
CA GLU A 79 9.97 -6.91 15.44
C GLU A 79 9.44 -5.48 15.28
N VAL A 80 9.21 -5.08 14.02
CA VAL A 80 8.41 -3.89 13.71
C VAL A 80 7.02 -4.20 14.25
N ALA A 81 6.72 -3.74 15.47
CA ALA A 81 5.38 -3.89 16.03
C ALA A 81 4.38 -3.41 14.99
N SER A 82 3.44 -4.27 14.60
CA SER A 82 2.37 -3.92 13.68
C SER A 82 1.74 -2.60 14.15
N ILE A 83 1.78 -1.57 13.30
CA ILE A 83 1.24 -0.24 13.59
C ILE A 83 -0.31 -0.26 13.55
N ALA A 84 -0.89 -1.39 13.17
CA ALA A 84 -2.34 -1.55 13.15
C ALA A 84 -2.90 -1.37 14.58
N PRO A 85 -3.97 -0.56 14.73
CA PRO A 85 -4.62 -0.38 16.02
C PRO A 85 -5.07 -1.72 16.61
N VAL A 86 -4.69 -1.99 17.85
CA VAL A 86 -5.08 -3.21 18.57
C VAL A 86 -6.09 -2.84 19.66
N LEU A 87 -7.27 -3.42 19.58
CA LEU A 87 -8.32 -3.29 20.58
C LEU A 87 -7.99 -4.21 21.78
N GLU A 88 -7.74 -3.62 22.93
CA GLU A 88 -7.59 -4.36 24.19
C GLU A 88 -8.97 -4.50 24.86
N PRO A 89 -9.35 -5.71 25.31
CA PRO A 89 -10.62 -5.93 25.97
C PRO A 89 -10.79 -5.00 27.19
N ALA A 90 -12.01 -4.55 27.41
CA ALA A 90 -12.37 -3.78 28.61
C ALA A 90 -12.14 -4.63 29.88
N VAL A 91 -11.51 -4.06 30.89
CA VAL A 91 -11.31 -4.69 32.19
C VAL A 91 -12.07 -3.87 33.23
N ASN A 92 -12.82 -4.55 34.10
CA ASN A 92 -13.53 -3.95 35.25
C ASN A 92 -14.49 -2.80 34.89
N GLY A 93 -15.19 -2.87 33.74
CA GLY A 93 -16.17 -1.85 33.34
C GLY A 93 -15.56 -0.56 32.79
N GLU A 94 -14.26 -0.49 32.62
CA GLU A 94 -13.59 0.60 31.90
C GLU A 94 -13.81 0.48 30.37
N ALA A 95 -13.71 1.59 29.66
CA ALA A 95 -13.74 1.55 28.19
C ALA A 95 -12.55 0.73 27.63
N PRO A 96 -12.74 -0.02 26.55
CA PRO A 96 -11.66 -0.74 25.91
C PRO A 96 -10.56 0.20 25.44
N LYS A 97 -9.31 -0.18 25.60
CA LYS A 97 -8.14 0.60 25.16
C LYS A 97 -7.75 0.16 23.75
N VAL A 98 -7.44 1.14 22.89
CA VAL A 98 -6.96 0.88 21.52
C VAL A 98 -5.51 1.34 21.45
N ARG A 99 -4.57 0.39 21.44
CA ARG A 99 -3.16 0.70 21.21
C ARG A 99 -2.88 0.98 19.74
N GLY A 100 -1.94 1.87 19.45
CA GLY A 100 -1.54 2.21 18.09
C GLY A 100 -2.49 3.16 17.35
N ALA A 101 -3.67 3.46 17.91
CA ALA A 101 -4.59 4.43 17.33
C ALA A 101 -4.13 5.89 17.51
N PHE A 102 -3.37 6.15 18.56
CA PHE A 102 -2.86 7.47 18.89
C PHE A 102 -1.35 7.39 19.14
N ILE A 103 -0.59 8.15 18.36
CA ILE A 103 0.86 8.29 18.52
C ILE A 103 1.14 9.76 18.74
N ALA A 104 1.49 10.13 19.99
CA ALA A 104 1.87 11.50 20.33
C ALA A 104 3.16 11.89 19.60
N GLN A 105 3.18 13.07 19.04
CA GLN A 105 4.33 13.62 18.34
C GLN A 105 4.93 14.80 19.12
N PRO A 106 6.26 15.00 19.12
CA PRO A 106 6.92 16.04 19.92
C PRO A 106 6.69 17.46 19.39
N GLY A 107 6.25 17.60 18.14
CA GLY A 107 6.05 18.87 17.47
C GLY A 107 4.78 18.95 16.65
N ARG A 108 4.56 20.09 16.03
CA ARG A 108 3.44 20.30 15.10
C ARG A 108 3.77 19.65 13.76
N TYR A 109 2.72 19.18 13.04
CA TYR A 109 2.89 18.71 11.68
C TYR A 109 3.26 19.85 10.74
N GLN A 110 3.97 19.51 9.68
CA GLN A 110 4.32 20.37 8.56
C GLN A 110 3.50 19.97 7.33
N ILE A 111 3.45 20.86 6.35
CA ILE A 111 2.82 20.58 5.06
C ILE A 111 3.81 20.84 3.93
N ASP A 112 3.59 20.16 2.82
CA ASP A 112 4.29 20.40 1.56
C ASP A 112 3.32 20.26 0.39
N SER A 113 3.46 21.12 -0.62
CA SER A 113 2.68 21.06 -1.85
C SER A 113 3.56 21.51 -3.01
N ARG A 114 3.79 20.60 -3.97
CA ARG A 114 4.70 20.80 -5.08
C ARG A 114 4.08 20.38 -6.41
N GLU A 115 4.37 21.15 -7.44
CA GLU A 115 4.19 20.74 -8.82
C GLU A 115 5.56 20.70 -9.49
N MET A 116 5.87 19.58 -10.12
CA MET A 116 7.17 19.32 -10.70
C MET A 116 6.99 18.70 -12.08
N THR A 117 7.84 19.08 -13.03
CA THR A 117 7.84 18.49 -14.37
C THR A 117 9.08 17.63 -14.53
N LEU A 118 8.91 16.37 -14.95
CA LEU A 118 9.98 15.45 -15.28
C LEU A 118 10.07 15.32 -16.81
N ALA A 119 11.22 15.64 -17.36
CA ALA A 119 11.49 15.42 -18.79
C ALA A 119 11.61 13.90 -19.09
N PRO A 120 11.53 13.49 -20.37
CA PRO A 120 11.79 12.10 -20.75
C PRO A 120 13.11 11.56 -20.21
N GLY A 121 13.08 10.39 -19.56
CA GLY A 121 14.24 9.77 -18.94
C GLY A 121 14.70 10.42 -17.63
N GLU A 122 14.02 11.42 -17.13
CA GLU A 122 14.41 12.11 -15.90
C GLU A 122 13.91 11.36 -14.66
N GLY A 123 14.84 11.15 -13.69
CA GLY A 123 14.55 10.68 -12.35
C GLY A 123 14.60 11.82 -11.33
N MET A 124 13.82 11.69 -10.25
CA MET A 124 13.80 12.64 -9.14
C MET A 124 13.40 11.95 -7.83
N GLU A 125 14.02 12.38 -6.74
CA GLU A 125 13.62 11.98 -5.39
C GLU A 125 13.07 13.16 -4.59
N ILE A 126 12.07 12.86 -3.77
CA ILE A 126 11.62 13.70 -2.64
C ILE A 126 11.57 12.81 -1.42
N LYS A 127 12.31 13.18 -0.38
CA LYS A 127 12.35 12.47 0.91
C LYS A 127 12.15 13.43 2.07
N TYR A 128 11.53 12.94 3.12
CA TYR A 128 11.21 13.65 4.35
C TYR A 128 12.06 13.11 5.49
N ASP A 129 12.71 13.99 6.25
CA ASP A 129 13.45 13.64 7.48
C ASP A 129 12.46 13.38 8.61
N MET A 130 12.30 12.12 8.98
CA MET A 130 11.27 11.66 9.92
C MET A 130 11.89 10.87 11.08
N LYS A 131 11.33 11.04 12.26
CA LYS A 131 11.64 10.18 13.40
C LYS A 131 10.81 8.90 13.33
N LYS A 132 11.34 7.78 13.84
CA LYS A 132 10.59 6.55 13.99
C LYS A 132 9.24 6.81 14.67
N GLY A 133 8.15 6.32 14.08
CA GLY A 133 6.78 6.52 14.56
C GLY A 133 6.14 7.84 14.10
N ALA A 134 6.85 8.69 13.37
CA ALA A 134 6.27 9.89 12.78
C ALA A 134 5.30 9.53 11.66
N GLY A 135 4.12 10.18 11.65
CA GLY A 135 3.09 9.98 10.66
C GLY A 135 3.21 10.94 9.47
N LEU A 136 2.88 10.46 8.28
CA LEU A 136 2.73 11.23 7.05
C LEU A 136 1.46 10.81 6.34
N VAL A 137 0.65 11.75 5.90
CA VAL A 137 -0.43 11.56 4.93
C VAL A 137 -0.04 12.24 3.64
N PHE A 138 -0.27 11.58 2.52
CA PHE A 138 0.13 12.12 1.22
C PHE A 138 -0.84 11.78 0.10
N SER A 139 -0.73 12.57 -0.95
CA SER A 139 -1.43 12.37 -2.21
C SER A 139 -0.53 12.85 -3.32
N TRP A 140 -0.24 12.00 -4.31
CA TRP A 140 0.38 12.47 -5.52
C TRP A 140 -0.36 12.00 -6.77
N THR A 141 -0.33 12.83 -7.81
CA THR A 141 -0.90 12.55 -9.13
C THR A 141 0.08 12.98 -10.20
N ALA A 142 0.09 12.29 -11.33
CA ALA A 142 0.91 12.64 -12.46
C ALA A 142 0.09 12.65 -13.77
N SER A 143 0.51 13.44 -14.74
CA SER A 143 -0.16 13.53 -16.06
C SER A 143 0.01 12.29 -16.93
N ALA A 144 0.94 11.39 -16.56
CA ALA A 144 1.14 10.06 -17.13
C ALA A 144 1.78 9.15 -16.08
N LYS A 145 1.81 7.84 -16.34
CA LYS A 145 2.42 6.87 -15.44
C LYS A 145 3.92 7.10 -15.29
N LEU A 146 4.38 7.12 -14.05
CA LEU A 146 5.78 7.18 -13.65
C LEU A 146 6.18 5.83 -13.04
N ALA A 147 7.35 5.32 -13.38
CA ALA A 147 8.00 4.30 -12.57
C ALA A 147 8.36 4.93 -11.23
N PHE A 148 8.18 4.22 -10.11
CA PHE A 148 8.46 4.79 -8.80
C PHE A 148 8.85 3.72 -7.79
N GLU A 149 9.52 4.19 -6.74
CA GLU A 149 9.76 3.45 -5.52
C GLU A 149 9.53 4.37 -4.32
N PHE A 150 8.71 3.92 -3.38
CA PHE A 150 8.57 4.53 -2.06
C PHE A 150 9.49 3.78 -1.09
N HIS A 151 10.49 4.46 -0.55
CA HIS A 151 11.53 3.83 0.26
C HIS A 151 12.08 4.79 1.31
N GLY A 152 12.88 4.24 2.24
CA GLY A 152 13.54 5.02 3.29
C GLY A 152 14.98 4.60 3.50
N ASP A 153 15.83 5.57 3.85
CA ASP A 153 17.22 5.37 4.25
C ASP A 153 17.31 5.63 5.76
N PRO A 154 17.38 4.56 6.58
CA PRO A 154 17.49 4.72 8.02
C PRO A 154 18.85 5.30 8.41
N ASP A 155 18.86 6.22 9.38
CA ASP A 155 20.09 6.78 9.96
C ASP A 155 20.98 5.69 10.56
N VAL A 156 20.36 4.67 11.15
CA VAL A 156 21.03 3.50 11.72
C VAL A 156 20.62 2.28 10.93
N LYS A 157 21.55 1.74 10.15
CA LYS A 157 21.31 0.52 9.37
C LYS A 157 21.28 -0.71 10.28
N PRO A 158 20.51 -1.76 9.93
CA PRO A 158 20.50 -3.02 10.66
C PRO A 158 21.90 -3.64 10.76
N ALA A 159 22.11 -4.45 11.81
CA ALA A 159 23.38 -5.15 12.01
C ALA A 159 23.78 -5.98 10.78
N GLY A 160 25.04 -5.83 10.34
CA GLY A 160 25.58 -6.46 9.13
C GLY A 160 25.23 -5.75 7.82
N LYS A 161 24.61 -4.58 7.88
CA LYS A 161 24.31 -3.73 6.72
C LYS A 161 25.06 -2.38 6.77
N GLU A 162 25.93 -2.18 7.75
CA GLU A 162 26.75 -1.00 7.91
C GLU A 162 27.66 -0.82 6.67
N GLY A 163 27.75 0.40 6.16
CA GLY A 163 28.57 0.72 4.99
C GLY A 163 28.07 0.19 3.65
N THR A 164 26.84 -0.34 3.60
CA THR A 164 26.17 -0.75 2.34
C THR A 164 25.16 0.30 1.90
N ASP A 165 24.64 0.17 0.67
CA ASP A 165 23.52 0.97 0.15
C ASP A 165 22.17 0.42 0.62
N TYR A 166 22.07 0.00 1.90
CA TYR A 166 20.86 -0.51 2.47
C TYR A 166 19.79 0.57 2.56
N PHE A 167 18.59 0.26 2.10
CA PHE A 167 17.37 1.05 2.24
C PHE A 167 16.18 0.14 2.54
N GLU A 168 15.08 0.72 2.98
CA GLU A 168 13.81 0.04 3.28
C GLU A 168 12.81 0.35 2.17
N SER A 169 12.41 -0.64 1.37
CA SER A 169 11.42 -0.48 0.30
C SER A 169 10.03 -0.72 0.86
N TYR A 170 9.10 0.20 0.60
CA TYR A 170 7.71 0.14 1.07
C TYR A 170 6.75 -0.17 -0.07
N GLU A 171 6.98 0.41 -1.25
CA GLU A 171 6.19 0.19 -2.45
C GLU A 171 7.08 0.41 -3.68
N LEU A 172 7.06 -0.55 -4.61
CA LEU A 172 7.82 -0.48 -5.85
C LEU A 172 6.92 -0.78 -7.05
N ASP A 173 6.93 0.08 -8.06
CA ASP A 173 6.38 -0.19 -9.39
C ASP A 173 7.27 0.42 -10.49
N ASP A 174 8.32 -0.29 -10.83
CA ASP A 174 9.29 0.08 -11.85
C ASP A 174 8.90 -0.36 -13.28
N LYS A 175 7.88 -1.24 -13.40
CA LYS A 175 7.49 -1.88 -14.66
C LYS A 175 6.27 -1.25 -15.30
N THR A 176 5.16 -1.20 -14.57
CA THR A 176 3.89 -0.69 -15.09
C THR A 176 3.68 0.77 -14.80
N GLY A 177 4.28 1.27 -13.72
CA GLY A 177 4.15 2.63 -13.24
C GLY A 177 2.74 2.98 -12.78
N LYS A 178 2.64 4.04 -11.99
CA LYS A 178 1.36 4.65 -11.55
C LYS A 178 1.30 6.11 -11.93
N ASP A 179 0.09 6.63 -12.06
CA ASP A 179 -0.20 8.04 -12.25
C ASP A 179 -0.78 8.70 -11.00
N GLN A 180 -0.97 7.93 -9.91
CA GLN A 180 -1.42 8.44 -8.61
C GLN A 180 -1.14 7.45 -7.49
N SER A 181 -0.97 7.98 -6.26
CA SER A 181 -1.02 7.21 -5.01
C SER A 181 -1.46 8.12 -3.87
N HIS A 182 -2.27 7.56 -2.96
CA HIS A 182 -2.83 8.25 -1.80
C HIS A 182 -2.75 7.31 -0.61
N ALA A 183 -2.06 7.71 0.46
CA ALA A 183 -1.92 6.84 1.63
C ALA A 183 -1.57 7.60 2.91
N THR A 184 -1.56 6.85 3.99
CA THR A 184 -0.90 7.20 5.25
C THR A 184 0.35 6.34 5.40
N PHE A 185 1.40 6.92 5.95
CA PHE A 185 2.66 6.25 6.24
C PHE A 185 3.07 6.56 7.67
N VAL A 186 3.68 5.59 8.34
CA VAL A 186 4.33 5.78 9.63
C VAL A 186 5.76 5.29 9.50
N ALA A 187 6.71 6.16 9.80
CA ALA A 187 8.13 5.86 9.63
C ALA A 187 8.57 4.68 10.51
N PRO A 188 9.04 3.57 9.93
CA PRO A 188 9.48 2.40 10.69
C PRO A 188 10.83 2.64 11.39
N SER A 189 11.62 3.56 10.89
CA SER A 189 12.94 3.94 11.38
C SER A 189 13.08 5.46 11.41
N THR A 190 14.06 5.99 12.16
CA THR A 190 14.51 7.37 12.02
C THR A 190 15.42 7.47 10.80
N GLY A 191 15.16 8.45 9.93
CA GLY A 191 15.90 8.64 8.69
C GLY A 191 15.10 9.43 7.67
N ILE A 192 15.48 9.34 6.41
CA ILE A 192 14.78 9.99 5.30
C ILE A 192 13.90 9.00 4.55
N HIS A 193 12.63 9.35 4.35
CA HIS A 193 11.60 8.49 3.74
C HIS A 193 10.87 9.24 2.63
N GLY A 194 10.65 8.60 1.48
CA GLY A 194 9.98 9.26 0.36
C GLY A 194 10.08 8.48 -0.93
N TRP A 195 9.95 9.18 -2.02
CA TRP A 195 9.82 8.58 -3.34
C TRP A 195 10.99 8.91 -4.23
N PHE A 196 11.35 7.94 -5.06
CA PHE A 196 12.00 8.13 -6.35
C PHE A 196 10.94 7.96 -7.44
N TRP A 197 10.85 8.88 -8.40
CA TRP A 197 10.06 8.74 -9.62
C TRP A 197 10.96 8.85 -10.84
N GLU A 198 10.64 8.09 -11.88
CA GLU A 198 11.30 8.16 -13.18
C GLU A 198 10.27 8.26 -14.31
N ASN A 199 10.45 9.24 -15.18
CA ASN A 199 9.64 9.37 -16.37
C ASN A 199 10.21 8.52 -17.51
N LYS A 200 9.64 7.34 -17.74
CA LYS A 200 10.01 6.42 -18.83
C LYS A 200 9.26 6.71 -20.13
N THR A 201 8.46 7.78 -20.20
CA THR A 201 7.74 8.18 -21.42
C THR A 201 8.58 9.07 -22.32
N ASP A 202 8.08 9.37 -23.51
CA ASP A 202 8.70 10.24 -24.50
C ASP A 202 8.30 11.71 -24.40
N LYS A 203 7.52 12.07 -23.36
CA LYS A 203 6.97 13.44 -23.13
C LYS A 203 7.22 13.87 -21.70
N ASP A 204 7.14 15.17 -21.48
CA ASP A 204 7.15 15.75 -20.14
C ASP A 204 5.96 15.26 -19.33
N VAL A 205 6.21 14.86 -18.09
CA VAL A 205 5.19 14.44 -17.12
C VAL A 205 5.15 15.43 -15.96
N THR A 206 3.98 16.00 -15.71
CA THR A 206 3.74 16.86 -14.54
C THR A 206 3.31 15.99 -13.37
N LEU A 207 4.07 16.07 -12.28
CA LEU A 207 3.82 15.41 -10.99
C LEU A 207 3.39 16.46 -9.97
N LYS A 208 2.26 16.22 -9.29
CA LYS A 208 1.77 17.02 -8.17
C LYS A 208 1.81 16.19 -6.91
N LEU A 209 2.49 16.68 -5.88
CA LEU A 209 2.61 16.04 -4.57
C LEU A 209 2.08 16.98 -3.51
N VAL A 210 1.22 16.45 -2.64
CA VAL A 210 0.75 17.13 -1.42
C VAL A 210 0.97 16.19 -0.26
N SER A 211 1.53 16.70 0.83
CA SER A 211 1.74 15.96 2.05
C SER A 211 1.47 16.79 3.30
N ALA A 212 1.11 16.11 4.38
CA ALA A 212 1.06 16.66 5.73
C ALA A 212 1.60 15.62 6.71
N GLY A 213 2.52 15.99 7.59
CA GLY A 213 3.14 15.03 8.49
C GLY A 213 4.15 15.62 9.45
N PHE A 214 4.77 14.76 10.24
CA PHE A 214 5.74 15.10 11.26
C PHE A 214 7.15 14.85 10.75
N TYR A 215 7.75 15.86 10.11
CA TYR A 215 9.09 15.84 9.54
C TYR A 215 9.78 17.18 9.75
N ASP A 216 11.12 17.16 9.80
CA ASP A 216 11.90 18.36 10.10
C ASP A 216 12.26 19.13 8.83
N TRP A 217 12.66 18.42 7.76
CA TRP A 217 13.02 19.03 6.47
C TRP A 217 12.76 18.05 5.32
N ILE A 218 12.88 18.54 4.10
CA ILE A 218 12.62 17.79 2.88
C ILE A 218 13.90 17.78 2.04
N MET A 219 14.30 16.61 1.56
CA MET A 219 15.36 16.45 0.58
C MET A 219 14.74 16.32 -0.81
N GLN A 220 15.26 17.08 -1.75
CA GLN A 220 15.07 16.85 -3.17
C GLN A 220 16.40 16.44 -3.80
N ASN A 221 16.43 15.31 -4.50
CA ASN A 221 17.55 14.92 -5.34
C ASN A 221 17.07 14.89 -6.80
N ARG A 222 17.71 15.70 -7.64
CA ARG A 222 17.33 15.87 -9.06
C ARG A 222 18.56 16.21 -9.87
N LYS A 223 18.84 15.46 -10.94
CA LYS A 223 20.03 15.68 -11.81
C LYS A 223 21.33 15.76 -10.99
N ASP A 224 21.56 14.76 -10.14
CA ASP A 224 22.71 14.64 -9.25
C ASP A 224 22.92 15.83 -8.30
N LYS A 225 21.90 16.67 -8.14
CA LYS A 225 21.90 17.79 -7.22
C LYS A 225 20.96 17.53 -6.06
N GLN A 226 21.50 17.39 -4.88
CA GLN A 226 20.75 17.35 -3.63
C GLN A 226 20.46 18.75 -3.11
N THR A 227 19.23 19.00 -2.71
CA THR A 227 18.79 20.30 -2.19
C THR A 227 17.91 20.06 -0.96
N ALA A 228 18.23 20.72 0.14
CA ALA A 228 17.37 20.77 1.31
C ALA A 228 16.28 21.82 1.08
N LEU A 229 15.03 21.42 1.29
CA LEU A 229 13.86 22.26 1.11
C LEU A 229 13.18 22.44 2.47
N LYS A 230 12.73 23.65 2.73
CA LYS A 230 12.00 23.98 3.94
C LYS A 230 10.52 23.61 3.80
N PRO A 231 9.93 22.92 4.77
CA PRO A 231 8.50 22.68 4.79
C PRO A 231 7.73 23.98 5.06
N MET A 232 6.42 23.96 4.81
CA MET A 232 5.51 25.06 5.12
C MET A 232 4.86 24.83 6.49
N ASP A 233 4.80 25.88 7.31
CA ASP A 233 3.97 25.87 8.52
C ASP A 233 2.49 26.02 8.10
N PRO A 234 1.60 25.08 8.42
CA PRO A 234 0.19 25.17 8.05
C PRO A 234 -0.50 26.40 8.65
N TYR A 235 0.00 26.94 9.75
CA TYR A 235 -0.55 28.15 10.37
C TYR A 235 -0.08 29.46 9.69
N ALA A 236 0.94 29.39 8.87
CA ALA A 236 1.46 30.54 8.12
C ALA A 236 0.80 30.71 6.74
N LEU A 237 -0.12 29.82 6.34
CA LEU A 237 -0.79 29.89 5.04
C LEU A 237 -1.72 31.11 4.97
N PRO A 238 -1.68 31.90 3.88
CA PRO A 238 -2.63 32.96 3.64
C PRO A 238 -4.07 32.42 3.57
N GLY A 239 -5.00 33.09 4.23
CA GLY A 239 -6.41 32.72 4.22
C GLY A 239 -6.78 31.55 5.12
N HIS A 240 -5.87 31.06 5.94
CA HIS A 240 -6.22 30.10 7.00
C HIS A 240 -7.28 30.74 7.92
N PRO A 241 -8.47 30.14 8.08
CA PRO A 241 -9.48 30.67 8.98
C PRO A 241 -8.87 30.72 10.39
N LYS A 242 -8.92 31.87 11.03
CA LYS A 242 -8.59 31.95 12.46
C LYS A 242 -9.58 31.04 13.19
N ILE A 243 -9.06 30.07 13.91
CA ILE A 243 -9.88 29.27 14.82
C ILE A 243 -10.42 30.25 15.84
N PRO A 244 -11.76 30.40 16.00
CA PRO A 244 -12.31 31.23 17.02
C PRO A 244 -11.78 30.80 18.38
N ASP A 245 -11.40 31.74 19.22
CA ASP A 245 -10.95 31.46 20.59
C ASP A 245 -12.11 30.96 21.50
N GLU A 246 -13.30 30.81 20.94
CA GLU A 246 -14.46 30.29 21.66
C GLU A 246 -14.46 28.75 21.65
N PRO A 247 -14.58 28.10 22.81
CA PRO A 247 -14.73 26.66 22.89
C PRO A 247 -16.01 26.21 22.18
N PHE A 248 -15.93 25.17 21.39
CA PHE A 248 -17.11 24.49 20.86
C PHE A 248 -18.03 24.10 22.04
N ARG A 249 -19.25 24.60 22.02
CA ARG A 249 -20.29 24.24 23.00
C ARG A 249 -21.01 22.96 22.58
#